data_62e602502dc4c994045e7862f1ad74bb
#
_entry.id   62e602502dc4c994045e7862f1ad74bb
#
_cell.length_a   1.000
_cell.length_b   1.000
_cell.length_c   1.000
_cell.angle_alpha   90.00
_cell.angle_beta   90.00
_cell.angle_gamma   90.00
#
_symmetry.space_group_name_H-M   'P 1'
#
loop_
_entity.id
_entity.type
_entity.pdbx_description
1 polymer ?
#
loop_
_entity_poly.entity_id
_entity_poly.type
_entity_poly.pdbx_seq_one_letter_code
_entity_poly.pdbx_strand_id
1 'polypeptide(L)'
;MEDVSFSYRAKEEIISKINSKPKADVCIMGMLTYCNCLSDDEISFLTENKAVADFFVLNTGRITGNENAVLVTEQKKRNGVVLYALDIPEREDRLTLLDYFRMDKSRRLEEADLPKEKFYPQLVAGIFLACGSVNNPEKNIIWSSLCQRWSFAMILVCCL
;
A
#
# COMPACT_ATOMS: atom_id res chain seq x y z
N MET A 1 19.97 18.92 7.37
CA MET A 1 18.69 18.57 6.73
C MET A 1 18.92 17.23 6.03
N GLU A 2 18.34 16.17 6.55
CA GLU A 2 18.38 14.89 5.85
C GLU A 2 17.67 15.07 4.52
N ASP A 3 18.36 14.76 3.44
CA ASP A 3 17.84 14.87 2.07
C ASP A 3 16.83 13.74 1.87
N VAL A 4 15.54 14.09 2.09
CA VAL A 4 14.43 13.15 1.97
C VAL A 4 14.43 12.59 0.55
N SER A 5 14.46 11.26 0.42
CA SER A 5 14.58 10.59 -0.88
C SER A 5 13.47 11.01 -1.84
N PHE A 6 13.76 11.02 -3.14
CA PHE A 6 12.77 11.32 -4.17
C PHE A 6 11.55 10.41 -4.08
N SER A 7 11.78 9.11 -3.84
CA SER A 7 10.72 8.13 -3.64
C SER A 7 9.82 8.45 -2.45
N TYR A 8 10.39 8.96 -1.36
CA TYR A 8 9.63 9.37 -0.18
C TYR A 8 8.67 10.52 -0.52
N ARG A 9 9.17 11.58 -1.17
CA ARG A 9 8.35 12.73 -1.60
C ARG A 9 7.27 12.34 -2.62
N ALA A 10 7.60 11.46 -3.58
CA ALA A 10 6.66 10.96 -4.57
C ALA A 10 5.48 10.22 -3.89
N LYS A 11 5.74 9.43 -2.86
CA LYS A 11 4.68 8.75 -2.08
C LYS A 11 3.77 9.76 -1.36
N GLU A 12 4.32 10.78 -0.75
CA GLU A 12 3.52 11.85 -0.10
C GLU A 12 2.66 12.61 -1.12
N GLU A 13 3.21 12.93 -2.29
CA GLU A 13 2.47 13.60 -3.36
C GLU A 13 1.30 12.73 -3.87
N ILE A 14 1.50 11.43 -4.06
CA ILE A 14 0.45 10.50 -4.46
C ILE A 14 -0.68 10.52 -3.44
N ILE A 15 -0.37 10.39 -2.14
CA ILE A 15 -1.37 10.40 -1.07
C ILE A 15 -2.16 11.70 -1.07
N SER A 16 -1.50 12.85 -1.26
CA SER A 16 -2.16 14.16 -1.28
C SER A 16 -3.21 14.31 -2.41
N LYS A 17 -3.09 13.52 -3.48
CA LYS A 17 -4.03 13.52 -4.62
C LYS A 17 -5.19 12.55 -4.44
N ILE A 18 -5.17 11.71 -3.40
CA ILE A 18 -6.27 10.78 -3.10
C ILE A 18 -7.30 11.50 -2.24
N ASN A 19 -8.29 12.11 -2.89
CA ASN A 19 -9.25 13.05 -2.29
C ASN A 19 -10.67 12.52 -2.15
N SER A 20 -10.91 11.22 -2.34
CA SER A 20 -12.23 10.62 -2.19
C SER A 20 -12.14 9.19 -1.66
N LYS A 21 -13.19 8.76 -0.93
CA LYS A 21 -13.28 7.41 -0.37
C LYS A 21 -13.08 6.31 -1.42
N PRO A 22 -13.76 6.31 -2.59
CA PRO A 22 -13.55 5.26 -3.59
C PRO A 22 -12.12 5.17 -4.11
N LYS A 23 -11.41 6.30 -4.24
CA LYS A 23 -10.01 6.32 -4.63
C LYS A 23 -9.11 5.75 -3.53
N ALA A 24 -9.39 6.09 -2.28
CA ALA A 24 -8.67 5.56 -1.14
C ALA A 24 -8.87 4.05 -0.99
N ASP A 25 -10.09 3.55 -1.17
CA ASP A 25 -10.40 2.11 -1.11
C ASP A 25 -9.59 1.32 -2.13
N VAL A 26 -9.58 1.76 -3.38
CA VAL A 26 -8.82 1.11 -4.44
C VAL A 26 -7.31 1.20 -4.17
N CYS A 27 -6.84 2.30 -3.60
CA CYS A 27 -5.45 2.44 -3.21
C CYS A 27 -5.07 1.44 -2.09
N ILE A 28 -5.90 1.29 -1.05
CA ILE A 28 -5.72 0.28 0.01
C ILE A 28 -5.73 -1.13 -0.57
N MET A 29 -6.64 -1.43 -1.50
CA MET A 29 -6.66 -2.71 -2.22
C MET A 29 -5.31 -3.00 -2.89
N GLY A 30 -4.74 -2.02 -3.59
CA GLY A 30 -3.41 -2.14 -4.18
C GLY A 30 -2.30 -2.36 -3.14
N MET A 31 -2.36 -1.65 -2.00
CA MET A 31 -1.40 -1.84 -0.91
C MET A 31 -1.46 -3.24 -0.33
N LEU A 32 -2.66 -3.78 -0.08
CA LEU A 32 -2.86 -5.13 0.46
C LEU A 32 -2.34 -6.22 -0.47
N THR A 33 -2.46 -6.04 -1.78
CA THR A 33 -1.92 -7.00 -2.77
C THR A 33 -0.41 -7.24 -2.58
N TYR A 34 0.32 -6.25 -2.09
CA TYR A 34 1.77 -6.29 -1.90
C TYR A 34 2.22 -6.05 -0.45
N CYS A 35 1.34 -6.17 0.54
CA CYS A 35 1.73 -6.14 1.94
C CYS A 35 2.61 -7.35 2.33
N ASN A 36 3.29 -7.26 3.45
CA ASN A 36 4.26 -8.27 3.89
C ASN A 36 3.57 -9.62 4.16
N CYS A 37 2.48 -9.60 4.90
CA CYS A 37 1.63 -10.76 5.12
C CYS A 37 0.17 -10.42 4.85
N LEU A 38 -0.56 -11.34 4.20
CA LEU A 38 -2.00 -11.24 3.96
C LEU A 38 -2.64 -12.60 4.16
N SER A 39 -3.31 -12.78 5.29
CA SER A 39 -4.09 -13.97 5.62
C SER A 39 -5.14 -13.64 6.68
N ASP A 40 -6.02 -14.61 6.96
CA ASP A 40 -6.95 -14.54 8.09
C ASP A 40 -6.26 -14.57 9.47
N ASP A 41 -5.03 -15.08 9.53
CA ASP A 41 -4.24 -15.15 10.75
C ASP A 41 -3.37 -13.91 10.97
N GLU A 42 -2.88 -13.29 9.89
CA GLU A 42 -1.97 -12.16 9.95
C GLU A 42 -2.13 -11.24 8.74
N ILE A 43 -2.27 -9.95 9.00
CA ILE A 43 -2.09 -8.89 7.99
C ILE A 43 -1.05 -7.93 8.54
N SER A 44 0.09 -7.83 7.85
CA SER A 44 1.19 -6.94 8.25
C SER A 44 1.72 -6.15 7.07
N PHE A 45 2.09 -4.90 7.35
CA PHE A 45 2.61 -3.96 6.37
C PHE A 45 3.77 -3.16 6.95
N LEU A 46 4.87 -3.04 6.22
CA LEU A 46 6.07 -2.31 6.65
C LEU A 46 6.32 -1.12 5.72
N THR A 47 6.58 0.04 6.30
CA THR A 47 6.95 1.23 5.53
C THR A 47 7.89 2.14 6.31
N GLU A 48 8.77 2.84 5.59
CA GLU A 48 9.61 3.91 6.16
C GLU A 48 8.98 5.30 5.99
N ASN A 49 7.85 5.37 5.29
CA ASN A 49 7.16 6.61 5.02
C ASN A 49 5.97 6.80 5.97
N LYS A 50 6.07 7.81 6.83
CA LYS A 50 5.03 8.10 7.82
C LYS A 50 3.68 8.41 7.18
N ALA A 51 3.64 9.16 6.08
CA ALA A 51 2.38 9.49 5.41
C ALA A 51 1.68 8.25 4.85
N VAL A 52 2.47 7.26 4.36
CA VAL A 52 1.93 5.96 3.92
C VAL A 52 1.36 5.18 5.11
N ALA A 53 2.07 5.18 6.26
CA ALA A 53 1.58 4.54 7.48
C ALA A 53 0.26 5.17 7.95
N ASP A 54 0.22 6.49 8.08
CA ASP A 54 -0.97 7.24 8.51
C ASP A 54 -2.15 7.02 7.54
N PHE A 55 -1.90 7.01 6.23
CA PHE A 55 -2.90 6.73 5.21
C PHE A 55 -3.49 5.32 5.34
N PHE A 56 -2.64 4.31 5.58
CA PHE A 56 -3.09 2.93 5.79
C PHE A 56 -3.94 2.81 7.05
N VAL A 57 -3.47 3.34 8.19
CA VAL A 57 -4.20 3.34 9.47
C VAL A 57 -5.57 3.96 9.35
N LEU A 58 -5.64 5.18 8.82
CA LEU A 58 -6.89 5.93 8.67
C LEU A 58 -7.94 5.17 7.83
N ASN A 59 -7.52 4.65 6.68
CA ASN A 59 -8.46 4.02 5.76
C ASN A 59 -8.84 2.61 6.20
N THR A 60 -7.92 1.85 6.80
CA THR A 60 -8.22 0.54 7.40
C THR A 60 -9.24 0.71 8.53
N GLY A 61 -9.00 1.65 9.46
CA GLY A 61 -9.96 1.94 10.54
C GLY A 61 -11.34 2.33 10.04
N ARG A 62 -11.40 3.13 8.96
CA ARG A 62 -12.67 3.49 8.31
C ARG A 62 -13.39 2.28 7.70
N ILE A 63 -12.65 1.37 7.04
CA ILE A 63 -13.24 0.20 6.38
C ILE A 63 -13.73 -0.82 7.40
N THR A 64 -12.94 -1.08 8.44
CA THR A 64 -13.30 -2.03 9.51
C THR A 64 -14.35 -1.46 10.49
N GLY A 65 -14.49 -0.14 10.53
CA GLY A 65 -15.32 0.53 11.55
C GLY A 65 -14.67 0.61 12.93
N ASN A 66 -13.40 0.24 13.05
CA ASN A 66 -12.61 0.28 14.26
C ASN A 66 -11.39 1.20 14.07
N GLU A 67 -11.41 2.38 14.69
CA GLU A 67 -10.29 3.35 14.58
C GLU A 67 -8.96 2.81 15.10
N ASN A 68 -8.99 1.79 15.96
CA ASN A 68 -7.83 1.14 16.54
C ASN A 68 -7.51 -0.22 15.86
N ALA A 69 -8.04 -0.48 14.66
CA ALA A 69 -7.83 -1.73 13.96
C ALA A 69 -6.36 -2.03 13.65
N VAL A 70 -5.53 -1.00 13.52
CA VAL A 70 -4.11 -1.14 13.16
C VAL A 70 -3.23 -0.77 14.35
N LEU A 71 -2.40 -1.73 14.77
CA LEU A 71 -1.32 -1.50 15.72
C LEU A 71 -0.09 -0.98 14.98
N VAL A 72 0.40 0.18 15.38
CA VAL A 72 1.59 0.80 14.80
C VAL A 72 2.76 0.64 15.75
N THR A 73 3.84 0.01 15.30
CA THR A 73 5.10 -0.11 16.04
C THR A 73 6.21 0.61 15.28
N GLU A 74 6.86 1.55 15.94
CA GLU A 74 8.00 2.29 15.40
C GLU A 74 9.32 1.61 15.78
N GLN A 75 10.16 1.34 14.77
CA GLN A 75 11.48 0.75 14.95
C GLN A 75 12.53 1.70 14.36
N LYS A 76 13.40 2.24 15.20
CA LYS A 76 14.50 3.09 14.75
C LYS A 76 15.66 2.22 14.26
N LYS A 77 16.00 2.32 12.97
CA LYS A 77 17.17 1.65 12.38
C LYS A 77 18.47 2.33 12.81
N ARG A 78 19.60 1.61 12.68
CA ARG A 78 20.94 2.15 13.01
C ARG A 78 21.33 3.41 12.24
N ASN A 79 20.78 3.59 11.03
CA ASN A 79 21.01 4.77 10.18
C ASN A 79 20.05 5.94 10.52
N GLY A 80 19.27 5.85 11.60
CA GLY A 80 18.34 6.90 12.02
C GLY A 80 16.97 6.85 11.36
N VAL A 81 16.79 6.05 10.30
CA VAL A 81 15.49 5.88 9.63
C VAL A 81 14.51 5.17 10.55
N VAL A 82 13.26 5.65 10.60
CA VAL A 82 12.17 5.01 11.34
C VAL A 82 11.43 4.07 10.39
N LEU A 83 11.27 2.82 10.81
CA LEU A 83 10.43 1.82 10.16
C LEU A 83 9.13 1.72 10.94
N TYR A 84 8.00 1.87 10.26
CA TYR A 84 6.66 1.68 10.78
C TYR A 84 6.20 0.27 10.45
N ALA A 85 5.98 -0.56 11.47
CA ALA A 85 5.34 -1.85 11.35
C ALA A 85 3.86 -1.68 11.71
N LEU A 86 2.99 -2.05 10.79
CA LEU A 86 1.55 -1.91 10.87
C LEU A 86 0.94 -3.30 10.86
N ASP A 87 0.33 -3.70 11.97
CA ASP A 87 -0.27 -5.01 12.14
C ASP A 87 -1.75 -4.88 12.47
N ILE A 88 -2.58 -5.81 11.99
CA ILE A 88 -3.99 -5.88 12.35
C ILE A 88 -4.18 -7.04 13.32
N PRO A 89 -4.16 -6.80 14.65
CA PRO A 89 -4.12 -7.86 15.65
C PRO A 89 -5.44 -8.62 15.75
N GLU A 90 -6.57 -7.93 15.60
CA GLU A 90 -7.89 -8.51 15.78
C GLU A 90 -8.32 -9.28 14.53
N ARG A 91 -8.75 -10.55 14.75
CA ARG A 91 -9.19 -11.42 13.66
C ARG A 91 -10.42 -10.88 12.94
N GLU A 92 -11.34 -10.28 13.67
CA GLU A 92 -12.58 -9.70 13.12
C GLU A 92 -12.27 -8.56 12.14
N ASP A 93 -11.33 -7.69 12.49
CA ASP A 93 -10.91 -6.59 11.61
C ASP A 93 -10.22 -7.13 10.35
N ARG A 94 -9.38 -8.16 10.48
CA ARG A 94 -8.75 -8.83 9.31
C ARG A 94 -9.78 -9.41 8.36
N LEU A 95 -10.75 -10.18 8.89
CA LEU A 95 -11.80 -10.77 8.08
C LEU A 95 -12.68 -9.70 7.41
N THR A 96 -13.05 -8.66 8.15
CA THR A 96 -13.82 -7.53 7.59
C THR A 96 -13.08 -6.88 6.42
N LEU A 97 -11.77 -6.67 6.55
CA LEU A 97 -10.96 -6.07 5.50
C LEU A 97 -10.83 -6.99 4.28
N LEU A 98 -10.59 -8.29 4.48
CA LEU A 98 -10.51 -9.28 3.41
C LEU A 98 -11.83 -9.42 2.66
N ASP A 99 -12.94 -9.51 3.38
CA ASP A 99 -14.28 -9.59 2.79
C ASP A 99 -14.65 -8.33 2.00
N TYR A 100 -14.30 -7.15 2.54
CA TYR A 100 -14.56 -5.87 1.87
C TYR A 100 -13.94 -5.81 0.47
N PHE A 101 -12.74 -6.34 0.32
CA PHE A 101 -12.01 -6.37 -0.95
C PHE A 101 -12.14 -7.71 -1.70
N ARG A 102 -12.86 -8.69 -1.16
CA ARG A 102 -12.97 -10.06 -1.71
C ARG A 102 -11.60 -10.70 -1.97
N MET A 103 -10.65 -10.45 -1.06
CA MET A 103 -9.29 -10.95 -1.15
C MET A 103 -9.14 -12.25 -0.37
N ASP A 104 -8.43 -13.20 -0.94
CA ASP A 104 -7.99 -14.42 -0.29
C ASP A 104 -6.46 -14.47 -0.08
N LYS A 105 -5.97 -15.57 0.49
CA LYS A 105 -4.54 -15.82 0.71
C LYS A 105 -3.71 -15.80 -0.57
N SER A 106 -4.34 -16.01 -1.74
CA SER A 106 -3.63 -16.06 -3.03
C SER A 106 -3.16 -14.68 -3.47
N ARG A 107 -3.73 -13.60 -2.91
CA ARG A 107 -3.51 -12.20 -3.32
C ARG A 107 -3.80 -11.96 -4.80
N ARG A 108 -4.53 -12.86 -5.43
CA ARG A 108 -4.92 -12.71 -6.83
C ARG A 108 -6.20 -11.90 -6.88
N LEU A 109 -6.13 -10.80 -7.58
CA LEU A 109 -7.31 -10.08 -8.01
C LEU A 109 -7.81 -10.81 -9.27
N GLU A 110 -8.94 -11.47 -9.17
CA GLU A 110 -9.61 -12.01 -10.33
C GLU A 110 -10.17 -10.84 -11.16
N GLU A 111 -10.37 -11.04 -12.46
CA GLU A 111 -10.89 -9.99 -13.34
C GLU A 111 -12.24 -9.43 -12.86
N ALA A 112 -13.05 -10.28 -12.22
CA ALA A 112 -14.35 -9.89 -11.64
C ALA A 112 -14.22 -8.98 -10.40
N ASP A 113 -13.08 -9.00 -9.70
CA ASP A 113 -12.83 -8.24 -8.49
C ASP A 113 -12.00 -6.97 -8.75
N LEU A 114 -11.54 -6.77 -9.99
CA LEU A 114 -10.85 -5.56 -10.38
C LEU A 114 -11.77 -4.33 -10.26
N PRO A 115 -11.23 -3.21 -9.79
CA PRO A 115 -12.01 -1.97 -9.76
C PRO A 115 -12.33 -1.53 -11.20
N LYS A 116 -13.29 -0.61 -11.34
CA LYS A 116 -13.58 -0.01 -12.65
C LYS A 116 -12.32 0.65 -13.21
N GLU A 117 -12.11 0.58 -14.52
CA GLU A 117 -10.91 1.10 -15.22
C GLU A 117 -10.50 2.52 -14.81
N LYS A 118 -11.48 3.41 -14.59
CA LYS A 118 -11.21 4.78 -14.13
C LYS A 118 -10.45 4.88 -12.79
N PHE A 119 -10.38 3.78 -12.03
CA PHE A 119 -9.65 3.68 -10.76
C PHE A 119 -8.33 2.91 -10.87
N TYR A 120 -7.95 2.42 -12.03
CA TYR A 120 -6.66 1.74 -12.22
C TYR A 120 -5.47 2.59 -11.77
N PRO A 121 -5.43 3.92 -12.01
CA PRO A 121 -4.34 4.73 -11.48
C PRO A 121 -4.20 4.65 -9.96
N GLN A 122 -5.32 4.54 -9.22
CA GLN A 122 -5.29 4.42 -7.75
C GLN A 122 -4.86 3.03 -7.30
N LEU A 123 -5.19 1.99 -8.04
CA LEU A 123 -4.70 0.63 -7.79
C LEU A 123 -3.17 0.58 -7.94
N VAL A 124 -2.65 1.12 -9.03
CA VAL A 124 -1.20 1.23 -9.29
C VAL A 124 -0.52 2.08 -8.23
N ALA A 125 -1.14 3.20 -7.85
CA ALA A 125 -0.65 4.05 -6.77
C ALA A 125 -0.52 3.26 -5.46
N GLY A 126 -1.51 2.44 -5.09
CA GLY A 126 -1.47 1.60 -3.91
C GLY A 126 -0.34 0.58 -3.95
N ILE A 127 -0.15 -0.09 -5.08
CA ILE A 127 0.97 -1.01 -5.30
C ILE A 127 2.31 -0.27 -5.13
N PHE A 128 2.44 0.93 -5.72
CA PHE A 128 3.65 1.73 -5.58
C PHE A 128 3.89 2.18 -4.13
N LEU A 129 2.86 2.57 -3.40
CA LEU A 129 2.99 2.93 -1.98
C LEU A 129 3.50 1.76 -1.15
N ALA A 130 3.08 0.54 -1.46
CA ALA A 130 3.49 -0.67 -0.75
C ALA A 130 4.94 -1.08 -1.06
N CYS A 131 5.28 -1.26 -2.33
CA CYS A 131 6.56 -1.88 -2.73
C CYS A 131 7.36 -1.03 -3.73
N GLY A 132 6.81 0.08 -4.21
CA GLY A 132 7.48 0.90 -5.22
C GLY A 132 8.64 1.71 -4.67
N SER A 133 9.65 1.88 -5.50
CA SER A 133 10.75 2.81 -5.30
C SER A 133 11.09 3.48 -6.62
N VAL A 134 11.42 4.76 -6.58
CA VAL A 134 11.80 5.53 -7.76
C VAL A 134 13.00 6.40 -7.43
N ASN A 135 13.99 6.41 -8.33
CA ASN A 135 15.17 7.26 -8.22
C ASN A 135 14.87 8.65 -8.76
N ASN A 136 15.66 9.65 -8.34
CA ASN A 136 15.55 11.00 -8.89
C ASN A 136 15.79 10.95 -10.42
N PRO A 137 14.82 11.44 -11.25
CA PRO A 137 14.91 11.41 -12.71
C PRO A 137 16.11 12.19 -13.26
N GLU A 138 16.66 13.15 -12.52
CA GLU A 138 17.89 13.87 -12.89
C GLU A 138 19.16 13.00 -12.84
N LYS A 139 19.09 11.84 -12.18
CA LYS A 139 20.22 10.90 -11.99
C LYS A 139 20.09 9.57 -12.74
N ASN A 140 19.24 9.43 -13.73
CA ASN A 140 18.80 8.23 -14.46
C ASN A 140 17.53 7.59 -13.84
N ILE A 141 16.54 7.40 -14.71
CA ILE A 141 15.27 6.76 -14.30
C ILE A 141 15.52 5.25 -14.24
N ILE A 142 15.68 4.71 -13.03
CA ILE A 142 15.58 3.28 -12.78
C ILE A 142 14.31 3.07 -11.94
N TRP A 143 13.29 2.53 -12.56
CA TRP A 143 12.12 2.06 -11.83
C TRP A 143 12.39 0.63 -11.36
N SER A 144 12.70 0.44 -10.09
CA SER A 144 12.77 -0.88 -9.48
C SER A 144 11.54 -1.11 -8.62
N SER A 145 10.63 -1.96 -9.06
CA SER A 145 9.69 -2.59 -8.15
C SER A 145 10.33 -3.88 -7.65
N LEU A 146 10.59 -3.97 -6.35
CA LEU A 146 11.11 -5.17 -5.69
C LEU A 146 10.07 -6.30 -5.63
N CYS A 147 9.22 -6.41 -6.66
CA CYS A 147 8.18 -7.40 -6.69
C CYS A 147 8.58 -8.59 -7.53
N GLN A 148 8.92 -9.71 -6.88
CA GLN A 148 9.22 -10.98 -7.54
C GLN A 148 7.99 -11.64 -8.23
N ARG A 149 6.85 -10.96 -8.31
CA ARG A 149 5.63 -11.45 -8.98
C ARG A 149 5.30 -10.65 -10.23
N TRP A 150 6.12 -10.81 -11.23
CA TRP A 150 6.10 -10.09 -12.52
C TRP A 150 4.83 -10.25 -13.38
N SER A 151 3.92 -11.15 -13.07
CA SER A 151 2.77 -11.44 -13.96
C SER A 151 1.74 -10.31 -14.08
N PHE A 152 1.55 -9.47 -13.07
CA PHE A 152 0.53 -8.42 -13.08
C PHE A 152 1.07 -7.02 -13.42
N ALA A 153 2.34 -6.74 -13.09
CA ALA A 153 2.94 -5.43 -13.38
C ALA A 153 3.08 -5.15 -14.88
N MET A 154 3.25 -6.18 -15.71
CA MET A 154 3.35 -6.02 -17.17
C MET A 154 2.03 -5.61 -17.83
N ILE A 155 0.88 -5.98 -17.28
CA ILE A 155 -0.44 -5.61 -17.83
C ILE A 155 -0.74 -4.13 -17.56
N LEU A 156 -0.27 -3.59 -16.43
CA LEU A 156 -0.53 -2.21 -16.02
C LEU A 156 0.37 -1.18 -16.70
N VAL A 157 1.58 -1.55 -17.11
CA VAL A 157 2.50 -0.66 -17.85
C VAL A 157 2.08 -0.48 -19.32
N CYS A 158 1.33 -1.42 -19.89
CA CYS A 158 0.82 -1.30 -21.26
C CYS A 158 -0.45 -0.45 -21.38
N CYS A 159 -1.05 0.00 -20.29
CA CYS A 159 -2.29 0.80 -20.28
C CYS A 159 -2.05 2.28 -19.91
N LEU A 160 -0.80 2.74 -19.81
CA LEU A 160 -0.42 4.14 -19.70
C LEU A 160 0.20 4.63 -21.02
#